data_6cd973bba2ebc8886100f25f4bbd499f
#
_entry.id   6cd973bba2ebc8886100f25f4bbd499f
#
_cell.length_a   1.000
_cell.length_b   1.000
_cell.length_c   1.000
_cell.angle_alpha   90.00
_cell.angle_beta   90.00
_cell.angle_gamma   90.00
#
_symmetry.space_group_name_H-M   'P 1'
#
loop_
_entity.id
_entity.type
_entity.pdbx_description
1 polymer ?
#
loop_
_entity_poly.entity_id
_entity_poly.type
_entity_poly.pdbx_seq_one_letter_code
_entity_poly.pdbx_strand_id
1 'polypeptide(L)'
;MITLYQTNNSKCAQNCIMQALQRTDQRNLDVKHVVIVPDRASYEAEKALVAALGGSFNTEVLTFRRLANRFLPAHKYLSKQSGIIALSKIINKLQGQFVCYVKGTSQSGFVSNVYDTISQLKYCNVSPQSLSKAGLPQSLSAKLHDLGLIYKAYQQFLEGNYVDSSDKLRLLCDEISKPGKIDNYYFYLYDFDNFSAQEYDLIRQFALHGTVIWKKYEVFTPAVNLFLKRLTEEYQ
;
A
#
# COMPACT_ATOMS: atom_id res chain seq x y z
N MET A 1 11.10 12.01 -12.13
CA MET A 1 10.38 12.32 -13.39
C MET A 1 9.34 11.23 -13.66
N ILE A 2 8.09 11.60 -13.94
CA ILE A 2 6.99 10.68 -14.24
C ILE A 2 6.65 10.74 -15.73
N THR A 3 6.57 9.60 -16.39
CA THR A 3 6.07 9.49 -17.75
C THR A 3 4.77 8.70 -17.78
N LEU A 4 3.71 9.32 -18.29
CA LEU A 4 2.38 8.71 -18.40
C LEU A 4 2.11 8.31 -19.85
N TYR A 5 1.71 7.07 -20.05
CA TYR A 5 1.26 6.57 -21.34
C TYR A 5 -0.21 6.16 -21.26
N GLN A 6 -0.97 6.54 -22.22
CA GLN A 6 -2.37 6.17 -22.36
C GLN A 6 -2.53 4.93 -23.24
N THR A 7 -3.25 3.94 -22.79
CA THR A 7 -3.50 2.70 -23.55
C THR A 7 -4.95 2.25 -23.38
N ASN A 8 -5.45 1.52 -24.36
CA ASN A 8 -6.86 1.11 -24.38
C ASN A 8 -7.12 -0.17 -23.57
N ASN A 9 -6.10 -0.95 -23.23
CA ASN A 9 -6.24 -2.16 -22.42
C ASN A 9 -4.93 -2.60 -21.76
N SER A 10 -5.03 -3.53 -20.79
CA SER A 10 -3.93 -4.10 -20.00
C SER A 10 -2.84 -4.73 -20.86
N LYS A 11 -3.24 -5.51 -21.86
CA LYS A 11 -2.30 -6.21 -22.73
C LYS A 11 -1.44 -5.23 -23.56
N CYS A 12 -2.04 -4.13 -24.02
CA CYS A 12 -1.33 -3.07 -24.70
C CYS A 12 -0.32 -2.38 -23.77
N ALA A 13 -0.72 -2.08 -22.53
CA ALA A 13 0.17 -1.53 -21.51
C ALA A 13 1.35 -2.45 -21.23
N GLN A 14 1.09 -3.74 -21.02
CA GLN A 14 2.11 -4.77 -20.82
C GLN A 14 3.12 -4.80 -21.98
N ASN A 15 2.63 -4.90 -23.23
CA ASN A 15 3.48 -4.95 -24.42
C ASN A 15 4.38 -3.71 -24.54
N CYS A 16 3.83 -2.53 -24.28
CA CYS A 16 4.63 -1.29 -24.32
C CYS A 16 5.72 -1.26 -23.25
N ILE A 17 5.43 -1.75 -22.02
CA ILE A 17 6.45 -1.84 -20.99
C ILE A 17 7.52 -2.85 -21.36
N MET A 18 7.14 -4.03 -21.88
CA MET A 18 8.11 -5.04 -22.32
C MET A 18 9.00 -4.51 -23.45
N GLN A 19 8.44 -3.78 -24.43
CA GLN A 19 9.23 -3.12 -25.48
C GLN A 19 10.16 -2.03 -24.92
N ALA A 20 9.72 -1.27 -23.93
CA ALA A 20 10.58 -0.29 -23.27
C ALA A 20 11.74 -0.97 -22.55
N LEU A 21 11.50 -2.08 -21.85
CA LEU A 21 12.52 -2.86 -21.17
C LEU A 21 13.51 -3.53 -22.12
N GLN A 22 13.08 -3.99 -23.30
CA GLN A 22 13.96 -4.54 -24.32
C GLN A 22 14.99 -3.52 -24.85
N ARG A 23 14.69 -2.23 -24.77
CA ARG A 23 15.58 -1.13 -25.19
C ARG A 23 16.57 -0.71 -24.10
N THR A 24 16.42 -1.19 -22.88
CA THR A 24 17.33 -0.89 -21.77
C THR A 24 18.56 -1.81 -21.83
N ASP A 25 19.68 -1.32 -21.30
CA ASP A 25 20.88 -2.16 -21.19
C ASP A 25 20.72 -3.18 -20.06
N GLN A 26 20.40 -4.41 -20.45
CA GLN A 26 20.20 -5.53 -19.50
C GLN A 26 21.53 -5.99 -18.84
N ARG A 27 22.69 -5.50 -19.30
CA ARG A 27 24.00 -5.82 -18.72
C ARG A 27 24.40 -4.86 -17.61
N ASN A 28 23.77 -3.69 -17.55
CA ASN A 28 24.03 -2.71 -16.49
C ASN A 28 23.35 -3.17 -15.20
N LEU A 29 24.09 -3.76 -14.28
CA LEU A 29 23.60 -4.27 -13.01
C LEU A 29 23.42 -3.18 -11.94
N ASP A 30 23.97 -1.98 -12.17
CA ASP A 30 23.82 -0.85 -11.24
C ASP A 30 22.42 -0.23 -11.32
N VAL A 31 21.74 -0.41 -12.45
CA VAL A 31 20.37 0.06 -12.66
C VAL A 31 19.39 -1.08 -12.46
N LYS A 32 18.33 -0.84 -11.70
CA LYS A 32 17.27 -1.80 -11.42
C LYS A 32 15.95 -1.36 -12.05
N HIS A 33 15.32 -2.27 -12.78
CA HIS A 33 14.00 -2.08 -13.37
C HIS A 33 12.98 -2.93 -12.61
N VAL A 34 11.99 -2.30 -12.01
CA VAL A 34 10.96 -2.97 -11.21
C VAL A 34 9.60 -2.76 -11.85
N VAL A 35 9.00 -3.84 -12.33
CA VAL A 35 7.63 -3.82 -12.86
C VAL A 35 6.68 -4.13 -11.71
N ILE A 36 5.87 -3.16 -11.32
CA ILE A 36 4.91 -3.30 -10.23
C ILE A 36 3.53 -3.57 -10.80
N VAL A 37 2.92 -4.65 -10.35
CA VAL A 37 1.59 -5.11 -10.77
C VAL A 37 0.77 -5.57 -9.54
N PRO A 38 -0.56 -5.59 -9.63
CA PRO A 38 -1.38 -6.21 -8.59
C PRO A 38 -1.13 -7.72 -8.51
N ASP A 39 -1.40 -8.32 -7.34
CA ASP A 39 -1.13 -9.75 -7.09
C ASP A 39 -1.75 -10.66 -8.16
N ARG A 40 -2.95 -10.33 -8.68
CA ARG A 40 -3.64 -11.09 -9.72
C ARG A 40 -2.89 -11.15 -11.05
N ALA A 41 -2.08 -10.14 -11.36
CA ALA A 41 -1.37 -10.02 -12.64
C ALA A 41 0.09 -10.49 -12.56
N SER A 42 0.60 -10.84 -11.38
CA SER A 42 2.02 -11.13 -11.14
C SER A 42 2.55 -12.25 -12.05
N TYR A 43 1.84 -13.37 -12.14
CA TYR A 43 2.27 -14.52 -12.95
C TYR A 43 2.35 -14.19 -14.45
N GLU A 44 1.29 -13.55 -15.00
CA GLU A 44 1.28 -13.19 -16.42
C GLU A 44 2.33 -12.12 -16.75
N ALA A 45 2.61 -11.21 -15.84
CA ALA A 45 3.65 -10.21 -15.98
C ALA A 45 5.06 -10.85 -15.98
N GLU A 46 5.32 -11.78 -15.06
CA GLU A 46 6.58 -12.53 -15.01
C GLU A 46 6.79 -13.36 -16.29
N LYS A 47 5.75 -14.06 -16.76
CA LYS A 47 5.78 -14.81 -18.02
C LYS A 47 6.07 -13.92 -19.23
N ALA A 48 5.42 -12.75 -19.31
CA ALA A 48 5.66 -11.80 -20.37
C ALA A 48 7.08 -11.22 -20.33
N LEU A 49 7.61 -10.95 -19.14
CA LEU A 49 8.99 -10.48 -18.95
C LEU A 49 9.99 -11.50 -19.47
N VAL A 50 9.85 -12.77 -19.07
CA VAL A 50 10.72 -13.86 -19.52
C VAL A 50 10.62 -14.04 -21.04
N ALA A 51 9.42 -13.99 -21.60
CA ALA A 51 9.23 -14.10 -23.05
C ALA A 51 9.88 -12.93 -23.82
N ALA A 52 9.87 -11.72 -23.25
CA ALA A 52 10.42 -10.52 -23.88
C ALA A 52 11.95 -10.42 -23.79
N LEU A 53 12.53 -10.82 -22.64
CA LEU A 53 13.96 -10.63 -22.35
C LEU A 53 14.78 -11.92 -22.37
N GLY A 54 14.15 -13.10 -22.40
CA GLY A 54 14.81 -14.40 -22.23
C GLY A 54 15.38 -14.64 -20.83
N GLY A 55 15.22 -13.68 -19.94
CA GLY A 55 15.76 -13.60 -18.58
C GLY A 55 16.46 -12.27 -18.33
N SER A 56 16.54 -11.85 -17.07
CA SER A 56 17.21 -10.59 -16.68
C SER A 56 17.73 -10.68 -15.25
N PHE A 57 18.85 -10.02 -14.97
CA PHE A 57 19.41 -9.87 -13.63
C PHE A 57 19.12 -8.50 -13.01
N ASN A 58 18.72 -7.52 -13.83
CA ASN A 58 18.44 -6.16 -13.39
C ASN A 58 16.95 -5.77 -13.49
N THR A 59 16.11 -6.68 -14.01
CA THR A 59 14.67 -6.44 -14.17
C THR A 59 13.87 -7.52 -13.44
N GLU A 60 12.92 -7.12 -12.61
CA GLU A 60 12.06 -8.04 -11.87
C GLU A 60 10.61 -7.55 -11.84
N VAL A 61 9.67 -8.49 -11.69
CA VAL A 61 8.24 -8.20 -11.46
C VAL A 61 7.93 -8.36 -9.98
N LEU A 62 7.38 -7.32 -9.38
CA LEU A 62 7.00 -7.32 -7.97
C LEU A 62 5.58 -6.81 -7.78
N THR A 63 4.97 -7.21 -6.68
CA THR A 63 3.80 -6.53 -6.12
C THR A 63 4.26 -5.58 -5.02
N PHE A 64 3.44 -4.61 -4.61
CA PHE A 64 3.79 -3.74 -3.50
C PHE A 64 4.18 -4.51 -2.24
N ARG A 65 3.49 -5.63 -1.96
CA ARG A 65 3.81 -6.50 -0.84
C ARG A 65 5.18 -7.17 -0.98
N ARG A 66 5.54 -7.68 -2.17
CA ARG A 66 6.86 -8.29 -2.43
C ARG A 66 7.96 -7.23 -2.38
N LEU A 67 7.68 -6.03 -2.87
CA LEU A 67 8.60 -4.89 -2.77
C LEU A 67 8.87 -4.53 -1.30
N ALA A 68 7.84 -4.49 -0.45
CA ALA A 68 8.00 -4.27 0.98
C ALA A 68 8.91 -5.33 1.63
N ASN A 69 8.73 -6.60 1.29
CA ASN A 69 9.60 -7.67 1.81
C ASN A 69 11.06 -7.55 1.35
N ARG A 70 11.30 -6.91 0.20
CA ARG A 70 12.66 -6.69 -0.34
C ARG A 70 13.43 -5.60 0.39
N PHE A 71 12.76 -4.51 0.70
CA PHE A 71 13.39 -3.32 1.28
C PHE A 71 13.36 -3.26 2.80
N LEU A 72 12.34 -3.89 3.41
CA LEU A 72 12.20 -3.87 4.86
C LEU A 72 13.10 -4.92 5.51
N PRO A 73 13.79 -4.56 6.60
CA PRO A 73 14.52 -5.52 7.42
C PRO A 73 13.57 -6.56 8.03
N ALA A 74 14.14 -7.65 8.53
CA ALA A 74 13.37 -8.67 9.23
C ALA A 74 12.72 -8.08 10.49
N HIS A 75 11.40 -7.94 10.47
CA HIS A 75 10.59 -7.53 11.60
C HIS A 75 9.77 -8.70 12.14
N LYS A 76 9.35 -8.60 13.39
CA LYS A 76 8.36 -9.51 13.96
C LYS A 76 6.96 -9.12 13.46
N TYR A 77 6.58 -9.67 12.31
CA TYR A 77 5.26 -9.40 11.74
C TYR A 77 4.16 -10.14 12.50
N LEU A 78 3.12 -9.40 12.85
CA LEU A 78 1.90 -9.98 13.40
C LEU A 78 1.04 -10.55 12.27
N SER A 79 0.60 -11.80 12.43
CA SER A 79 -0.45 -12.36 11.58
C SER A 79 -1.81 -11.73 11.92
N LYS A 80 -2.79 -11.82 11.01
CA LYS A 80 -4.16 -11.35 11.29
C LYS A 80 -4.72 -11.97 12.58
N GLN A 81 -4.53 -13.27 12.77
CA GLN A 81 -5.01 -13.99 13.96
C GLN A 81 -4.35 -13.46 15.24
N SER A 82 -3.03 -13.26 15.22
CA SER A 82 -2.31 -12.70 16.37
C SER A 82 -2.74 -11.26 16.68
N GLY A 83 -3.03 -10.46 15.65
CA GLY A 83 -3.58 -9.12 15.78
C GLY A 83 -4.96 -9.12 16.43
N ILE A 84 -5.84 -10.03 16.01
CA ILE A 84 -7.18 -10.21 16.59
C ILE A 84 -7.08 -10.62 18.08
N ILE A 85 -6.17 -11.54 18.43
CA ILE A 85 -5.95 -11.96 19.83
C ILE A 85 -5.45 -10.78 20.68
N ALA A 86 -4.50 -10.00 20.15
CA ALA A 86 -4.01 -8.80 20.83
C ALA A 86 -5.13 -7.78 21.06
N LEU A 87 -5.93 -7.50 20.01
CA LEU A 87 -7.10 -6.62 20.11
C LEU A 87 -8.13 -7.10 21.11
N SER A 88 -8.42 -8.41 21.16
CA SER A 88 -9.33 -8.97 22.17
C SER A 88 -8.88 -8.63 23.59
N LYS A 89 -7.59 -8.80 23.89
CA LYS A 89 -7.02 -8.44 25.21
C LYS A 89 -7.12 -6.94 25.49
N ILE A 90 -6.87 -6.10 24.47
CA ILE A 90 -6.95 -4.63 24.60
C ILE A 90 -8.40 -4.21 24.86
N ILE A 91 -9.35 -4.72 24.07
CA ILE A 91 -10.79 -4.42 24.22
C ILE A 91 -11.28 -4.81 25.62
N ASN A 92 -10.90 -5.98 26.12
CA ASN A 92 -11.25 -6.41 27.47
C ASN A 92 -10.72 -5.46 28.57
N LYS A 93 -9.51 -4.92 28.39
CA LYS A 93 -8.95 -3.93 29.34
C LYS A 93 -9.66 -2.57 29.28
N LEU A 94 -10.23 -2.21 28.13
CA LEU A 94 -10.88 -0.94 27.90
C LEU A 94 -12.40 -0.95 28.15
N GLN A 95 -13.01 -2.10 28.51
CA GLN A 95 -14.47 -2.25 28.62
C GLN A 95 -15.16 -1.15 29.43
N GLY A 96 -14.55 -0.71 30.53
CA GLY A 96 -15.10 0.37 31.36
C GLY A 96 -15.05 1.77 30.78
N GLN A 97 -14.40 1.97 29.63
CA GLN A 97 -14.20 3.28 29.00
C GLN A 97 -15.10 3.48 27.76
N PHE A 98 -15.82 2.44 27.32
CA PHE A 98 -16.64 2.53 26.13
C PHE A 98 -17.97 3.23 26.37
N VAL A 99 -18.36 4.07 25.43
CA VAL A 99 -19.64 4.77 25.41
C VAL A 99 -20.69 3.98 24.62
N CYS A 100 -20.30 3.43 23.46
CA CYS A 100 -21.19 2.73 22.53
C CYS A 100 -21.03 1.22 22.53
N TYR A 101 -19.80 0.70 22.62
CA TYR A 101 -19.50 -0.73 22.48
C TYR A 101 -19.64 -1.55 23.77
N VAL A 102 -20.24 -1.00 24.82
CA VAL A 102 -20.40 -1.65 26.15
C VAL A 102 -20.98 -3.06 26.03
N LYS A 103 -21.99 -3.27 25.16
CA LYS A 103 -22.66 -4.57 24.98
C LYS A 103 -22.16 -5.37 23.77
N GLY A 104 -21.34 -4.76 22.92
CA GLY A 104 -20.90 -5.38 21.65
C GLY A 104 -19.67 -6.27 21.77
N THR A 105 -18.89 -6.09 22.82
CA THR A 105 -17.59 -6.76 23.02
C THR A 105 -17.69 -8.27 23.16
N SER A 106 -18.84 -8.79 23.59
CA SER A 106 -19.11 -10.23 23.74
C SER A 106 -19.63 -10.90 22.46
N GLN A 107 -19.93 -10.15 21.40
CA GLN A 107 -20.46 -10.72 20.17
C GLN A 107 -19.36 -11.40 19.34
N SER A 108 -19.69 -12.59 18.83
CA SER A 108 -18.82 -13.30 17.89
C SER A 108 -18.53 -12.42 16.67
N GLY A 109 -17.28 -12.32 16.29
CA GLY A 109 -16.85 -11.54 15.13
C GLY A 109 -16.62 -10.04 15.39
N PHE A 110 -17.03 -9.46 16.52
CA PHE A 110 -16.83 -8.05 16.83
C PHE A 110 -15.34 -7.65 16.74
N VAL A 111 -14.47 -8.41 17.40
CA VAL A 111 -13.02 -8.13 17.42
C VAL A 111 -12.41 -8.23 16.02
N SER A 112 -12.84 -9.21 15.21
CA SER A 112 -12.41 -9.33 13.82
C SER A 112 -12.83 -8.13 12.98
N ASN A 113 -14.08 -7.68 13.12
CA ASN A 113 -14.58 -6.51 12.41
C ASN A 113 -13.84 -5.23 12.83
N VAL A 114 -13.52 -5.08 14.12
CA VAL A 114 -12.70 -3.95 14.61
C VAL A 114 -11.28 -4.01 14.01
N TYR A 115 -10.66 -5.20 13.96
CA TYR A 115 -9.36 -5.38 13.34
C TYR A 115 -9.39 -4.99 11.85
N ASP A 116 -10.38 -5.48 11.10
CA ASP A 116 -10.52 -5.18 9.68
C ASP A 116 -10.80 -3.68 9.45
N THR A 117 -11.58 -3.04 10.32
CA THR A 117 -11.83 -1.59 10.28
C THR A 117 -10.54 -0.80 10.54
N ILE A 118 -9.77 -1.16 11.57
CA ILE A 118 -8.49 -0.51 11.87
C ILE A 118 -7.52 -0.69 10.70
N SER A 119 -7.46 -1.89 10.11
CA SER A 119 -6.62 -2.14 8.93
C SER A 119 -7.00 -1.25 7.75
N GLN A 120 -8.31 -1.09 7.48
CA GLN A 120 -8.79 -0.18 6.42
C GLN A 120 -8.43 1.28 6.72
N LEU A 121 -8.59 1.73 7.97
CA LEU A 121 -8.19 3.09 8.38
C LEU A 121 -6.69 3.32 8.15
N LYS A 122 -5.85 2.34 8.47
CA LYS A 122 -4.41 2.39 8.20
C LYS A 122 -4.11 2.49 6.70
N TYR A 123 -4.74 1.66 5.86
CA TYR A 123 -4.57 1.74 4.39
C TYR A 123 -5.01 3.10 3.81
N CYS A 124 -5.96 3.76 4.47
CA CYS A 124 -6.39 5.12 4.12
C CYS A 124 -5.58 6.23 4.80
N ASN A 125 -4.50 5.91 5.52
CA ASN A 125 -3.69 6.86 6.30
C ASN A 125 -4.49 7.67 7.33
N VAL A 126 -5.57 7.08 7.87
CA VAL A 126 -6.41 7.70 8.90
C VAL A 126 -5.83 7.37 10.28
N SER A 127 -5.40 8.38 11.02
CA SER A 127 -4.88 8.21 12.39
C SER A 127 -6.02 8.13 13.43
N PRO A 128 -5.77 7.55 14.62
CA PRO A 128 -6.78 7.55 15.70
C PRO A 128 -7.26 8.96 16.08
N GLN A 129 -6.38 9.95 16.03
CA GLN A 129 -6.67 11.34 16.37
C GLN A 129 -7.64 11.99 15.37
N SER A 130 -7.56 11.59 14.10
CA SER A 130 -8.42 12.13 13.05
C SER A 130 -9.86 11.58 13.09
N LEU A 131 -10.16 10.59 13.92
CA LEU A 131 -11.51 10.05 14.10
C LEU A 131 -12.41 10.97 14.93
N SER A 132 -11.84 11.87 15.76
CA SER A 132 -12.58 12.84 16.56
C SER A 132 -12.86 14.09 15.74
N LYS A 133 -13.97 14.13 14.98
CA LYS A 133 -14.40 15.32 14.21
C LYS A 133 -15.61 15.97 14.86
N ALA A 134 -15.61 17.30 14.93
CA ALA A 134 -16.78 18.08 15.34
C ALA A 134 -17.90 18.03 14.27
N GLY A 135 -19.15 18.13 14.69
CA GLY A 135 -20.31 18.23 13.79
C GLY A 135 -20.88 16.89 13.32
N LEU A 136 -20.44 15.76 13.87
CA LEU A 136 -21.01 14.44 13.57
C LEU A 136 -22.24 14.14 14.47
N PRO A 137 -23.20 13.32 13.98
CA PRO A 137 -24.28 12.83 14.81
C PRO A 137 -23.76 12.14 16.08
N GLN A 138 -24.43 12.32 17.22
CA GLN A 138 -23.97 11.83 18.53
C GLN A 138 -23.69 10.32 18.54
N SER A 139 -24.53 9.52 17.88
CA SER A 139 -24.33 8.06 17.78
C SER A 139 -23.07 7.68 17.00
N LEU A 140 -22.73 8.42 15.94
CA LEU A 140 -21.52 8.19 15.17
C LEU A 140 -20.29 8.67 15.94
N SER A 141 -20.37 9.82 16.59
CA SER A 141 -19.31 10.37 17.43
C SER A 141 -18.92 9.40 18.54
N ALA A 142 -19.91 8.79 19.24
CA ALA A 142 -19.66 7.79 20.27
C ALA A 142 -18.96 6.53 19.73
N LYS A 143 -19.37 6.04 18.55
CA LYS A 143 -18.72 4.89 17.89
C LYS A 143 -17.26 5.21 17.49
N LEU A 144 -17.04 6.38 16.93
CA LEU A 144 -15.69 6.79 16.51
C LEU A 144 -14.79 7.06 17.72
N HIS A 145 -15.34 7.55 18.83
CA HIS A 145 -14.62 7.68 20.09
C HIS A 145 -14.10 6.34 20.58
N ASP A 146 -14.97 5.34 20.69
CA ASP A 146 -14.60 4.00 21.17
C ASP A 146 -13.60 3.33 20.21
N LEU A 147 -13.84 3.43 18.90
CA LEU A 147 -12.91 2.93 17.88
C LEU A 147 -11.54 3.62 17.99
N GLY A 148 -11.52 4.92 18.22
CA GLY A 148 -10.28 5.71 18.39
C GLY A 148 -9.49 5.26 19.63
N LEU A 149 -10.17 4.96 20.75
CA LEU A 149 -9.54 4.42 21.94
C LEU A 149 -8.89 3.06 21.67
N ILE A 150 -9.63 2.14 21.03
CA ILE A 150 -9.13 0.81 20.68
C ILE A 150 -7.95 0.92 19.72
N TYR A 151 -8.07 1.73 18.67
CA TYR A 151 -7.03 1.90 17.66
C TYR A 151 -5.75 2.50 18.26
N LYS A 152 -5.86 3.52 19.12
CA LYS A 152 -4.74 4.13 19.82
C LYS A 152 -4.01 3.10 20.70
N ALA A 153 -4.76 2.34 21.49
CA ALA A 153 -4.18 1.31 22.38
C ALA A 153 -3.54 0.17 21.56
N TYR A 154 -4.11 -0.18 20.39
CA TYR A 154 -3.51 -1.16 19.50
C TYR A 154 -2.19 -0.66 18.89
N GLN A 155 -2.11 0.59 18.46
CA GLN A 155 -0.86 1.19 18.01
C GLN A 155 0.21 1.16 19.10
N GLN A 156 -0.13 1.56 20.33
CA GLN A 156 0.80 1.51 21.47
C GLN A 156 1.30 0.08 21.76
N PHE A 157 0.45 -0.92 21.59
CA PHE A 157 0.85 -2.33 21.72
C PHE A 157 1.86 -2.75 20.64
N LEU A 158 1.71 -2.24 19.42
CA LEU A 158 2.62 -2.56 18.31
C LEU A 158 3.97 -1.85 18.45
N GLU A 159 4.00 -0.64 19.01
CA GLU A 159 5.20 0.19 19.11
C GLU A 159 6.36 -0.54 19.79
N GLY A 160 7.50 -0.62 19.07
CA GLY A 160 8.73 -1.24 19.56
C GLY A 160 8.76 -2.76 19.61
N ASN A 161 7.63 -3.46 19.38
CA ASN A 161 7.54 -4.90 19.55
C ASN A 161 7.19 -5.65 18.24
N TYR A 162 6.21 -5.14 17.49
CA TYR A 162 5.63 -5.86 16.35
C TYR A 162 5.30 -4.91 15.22
N VAL A 163 5.24 -5.46 14.00
CA VAL A 163 4.73 -4.78 12.82
C VAL A 163 3.47 -5.48 12.33
N ASP A 164 2.37 -4.74 12.26
CA ASP A 164 1.14 -5.23 11.62
C ASP A 164 1.33 -5.27 10.11
N SER A 165 0.69 -6.23 9.46
CA SER A 165 0.71 -6.35 7.99
C SER A 165 0.17 -5.11 7.28
N SER A 166 -0.78 -4.38 7.87
CA SER A 166 -1.34 -3.14 7.36
C SER A 166 -0.41 -1.92 7.46
N ASP A 167 0.70 -2.02 8.22
CA ASP A 167 1.71 -0.96 8.34
C ASP A 167 2.89 -1.14 7.36
N LYS A 168 2.97 -2.27 6.67
CA LYS A 168 4.13 -2.60 5.80
C LYS A 168 4.41 -1.55 4.73
N LEU A 169 3.38 -1.07 4.05
CA LEU A 169 3.55 -0.11 2.96
C LEU A 169 3.96 1.27 3.49
N ARG A 170 3.44 1.68 4.65
CA ARG A 170 3.88 2.90 5.33
C ARG A 170 5.36 2.82 5.71
N LEU A 171 5.78 1.70 6.33
CA LEU A 171 7.19 1.48 6.67
C LEU A 171 8.09 1.40 5.42
N LEU A 172 7.60 0.82 4.33
CA LEU A 172 8.31 0.84 3.06
C LEU A 172 8.47 2.28 2.56
N CYS A 173 7.43 3.10 2.63
CA CYS A 173 7.50 4.50 2.25
C CYS A 173 8.57 5.24 3.05
N ASP A 174 8.60 5.06 4.38
CA ASP A 174 9.62 5.65 5.27
C ASP A 174 11.04 5.15 4.93
N GLU A 175 11.19 3.87 4.55
CA GLU A 175 12.50 3.30 4.21
C GLU A 175 13.03 3.80 2.88
N ILE A 176 12.20 3.83 1.84
CA ILE A 176 12.62 4.28 0.50
C ILE A 176 12.78 5.79 0.39
N SER A 177 12.20 6.57 1.32
CA SER A 177 12.41 8.03 1.40
C SER A 177 13.83 8.39 1.81
N LYS A 178 14.61 7.44 2.31
CA LYS A 178 16.01 7.67 2.69
C LYS A 178 16.88 7.86 1.45
N PRO A 179 17.81 8.81 1.45
CA PRO A 179 18.71 9.05 0.32
C PRO A 179 19.47 7.79 -0.11
N GLY A 180 19.65 7.59 -1.40
CA GLY A 180 20.42 6.48 -1.97
C GLY A 180 19.68 5.14 -2.06
N LYS A 181 18.47 5.03 -1.54
CA LYS A 181 17.75 3.74 -1.50
C LYS A 181 17.19 3.31 -2.87
N ILE A 182 16.67 4.25 -3.64
CA ILE A 182 16.01 3.99 -4.91
C ILE A 182 16.52 4.87 -6.06
N ASP A 183 17.67 5.52 -5.92
CA ASP A 183 18.19 6.47 -6.91
C ASP A 183 18.44 5.82 -8.27
N ASN A 184 18.83 4.54 -8.28
CA ASN A 184 19.09 3.76 -9.49
C ASN A 184 17.92 2.84 -9.88
N TYR A 185 16.73 3.11 -9.38
CA TYR A 185 15.54 2.30 -9.65
C TYR A 185 14.63 2.98 -10.67
N TYR A 186 14.16 2.20 -11.66
CA TYR A 186 13.12 2.58 -12.59
C TYR A 186 11.88 1.75 -12.34
N PHE A 187 10.76 2.40 -12.03
CA PHE A 187 9.50 1.73 -11.69
C PHE A 187 8.51 1.80 -12.85
N TYR A 188 7.89 0.68 -13.16
CA TYR A 188 6.90 0.52 -14.22
C TYR A 188 5.63 -0.05 -13.60
N LEU A 189 4.54 0.71 -13.63
CA LEU A 189 3.28 0.28 -13.02
C LEU A 189 2.22 0.06 -14.09
N TYR A 190 1.48 -1.04 -14.01
CA TYR A 190 0.32 -1.26 -14.86
C TYR A 190 -0.69 -2.22 -14.23
N ASP A 191 -1.90 -2.29 -14.80
CA ASP A 191 -3.00 -3.18 -14.43
C ASP A 191 -3.65 -2.90 -13.07
N PHE A 192 -3.50 -1.68 -12.54
CA PHE A 192 -4.17 -1.26 -11.32
C PHE A 192 -5.51 -0.58 -11.63
N ASP A 193 -6.56 -0.99 -10.89
CA ASP A 193 -7.89 -0.37 -10.96
C ASP A 193 -8.02 0.80 -9.99
N ASN A 194 -7.35 0.70 -8.83
CA ASN A 194 -7.31 1.75 -7.79
C ASN A 194 -6.04 1.62 -6.96
N PHE A 195 -5.82 2.60 -6.07
CA PHE A 195 -4.75 2.60 -5.08
C PHE A 195 -5.28 2.98 -3.72
N SER A 196 -4.76 2.33 -2.69
CA SER A 196 -4.88 2.80 -1.31
C SER A 196 -4.06 4.08 -1.10
N ALA A 197 -4.35 4.82 -0.03
CA ALA A 197 -3.57 6.02 0.29
C ALA A 197 -2.08 5.70 0.55
N GLN A 198 -1.77 4.54 1.14
CA GLN A 198 -0.38 4.11 1.35
C GLN A 198 0.35 3.79 0.04
N GLU A 199 -0.32 3.14 -0.92
CA GLU A 199 0.25 2.91 -2.26
C GLU A 199 0.45 4.21 -3.01
N TYR A 200 -0.46 5.16 -2.83
CA TYR A 200 -0.35 6.50 -3.36
C TYR A 200 0.91 7.20 -2.86
N ASP A 201 1.16 7.18 -1.54
CA ASP A 201 2.35 7.79 -0.96
C ASP A 201 3.65 7.13 -1.46
N LEU A 202 3.64 5.81 -1.64
CA LEU A 202 4.76 5.09 -2.26
C LEU A 202 5.04 5.55 -3.69
N ILE A 203 4.00 5.69 -4.52
CA ILE A 203 4.16 6.14 -5.91
C ILE A 203 4.71 7.57 -5.93
N ARG A 204 4.31 8.43 -4.99
CA ARG A 204 4.91 9.76 -4.83
C ARG A 204 6.41 9.69 -4.52
N GLN A 205 6.83 8.77 -3.64
CA GLN A 205 8.26 8.58 -3.36
C GLN A 205 9.02 8.08 -4.59
N PHE A 206 8.46 7.15 -5.35
CA PHE A 206 9.08 6.74 -6.62
C PHE A 206 9.26 7.92 -7.58
N ALA A 207 8.30 8.83 -7.64
CA ALA A 207 8.38 10.02 -8.48
C ALA A 207 9.46 11.01 -8.05
N LEU A 208 9.72 11.12 -6.74
CA LEU A 208 10.75 12.02 -6.18
C LEU A 208 12.17 11.46 -6.35
N HIS A 209 12.35 10.15 -6.16
CA HIS A 209 13.66 9.51 -6.05
C HIS A 209 14.00 8.56 -7.20
N GLY A 210 13.01 8.07 -7.92
CA GLY A 210 13.15 7.18 -9.06
C GLY A 210 12.34 7.64 -10.26
N THR A 211 12.55 7.00 -11.41
CA THR A 211 11.74 7.24 -12.61
C THR A 211 10.54 6.31 -12.61
N VAL A 212 9.35 6.87 -12.71
CA VAL A 212 8.11 6.11 -12.79
C VAL A 212 7.55 6.21 -14.20
N ILE A 213 7.31 5.06 -14.84
CA ILE A 213 6.61 4.98 -16.10
C ILE A 213 5.25 4.36 -15.84
N TRP A 214 4.21 5.13 -16.09
CA TRP A 214 2.84 4.74 -15.84
C TRP A 214 2.10 4.47 -17.16
N LYS A 215 1.25 3.44 -17.16
CA LYS A 215 0.33 3.15 -18.26
C LYS A 215 -1.11 3.20 -17.79
N LYS A 216 -1.89 4.12 -18.36
CA LYS A 216 -3.29 4.36 -18.02
C LYS A 216 -4.23 3.65 -18.97
N TYR A 217 -5.32 3.10 -18.44
CA TYR A 217 -6.52 2.70 -19.20
C TYR A 217 -7.47 3.87 -19.35
N GLU A 218 -8.12 3.95 -20.47
CA GLU A 218 -8.90 5.13 -20.81
C GLU A 218 -10.25 5.25 -20.10
N VAL A 219 -10.85 4.19 -19.53
CA VAL A 219 -12.31 4.24 -19.40
C VAL A 219 -12.90 3.98 -18.03
N PHE A 220 -12.32 3.26 -17.08
CA PHE A 220 -13.17 2.72 -16.00
C PHE A 220 -12.84 3.03 -14.53
N THR A 221 -11.84 3.85 -14.24
CA THR A 221 -11.51 4.14 -12.85
C THR A 221 -11.33 5.63 -12.57
N PRO A 222 -12.43 6.37 -12.24
CA PRO A 222 -12.37 7.80 -11.93
C PRO A 222 -11.35 8.14 -10.83
N ALA A 223 -11.20 7.26 -9.84
CA ALA A 223 -10.25 7.44 -8.74
C ALA A 223 -8.79 7.42 -9.23
N VAL A 224 -8.41 6.47 -10.10
CA VAL A 224 -7.06 6.41 -10.70
C VAL A 224 -6.82 7.61 -11.59
N ASN A 225 -7.83 8.02 -12.37
CA ASN A 225 -7.71 9.19 -13.23
C ASN A 225 -7.48 10.48 -12.45
N LEU A 226 -8.20 10.66 -11.35
CA LEU A 226 -8.02 11.80 -10.45
C LEU A 226 -6.62 11.79 -9.81
N PHE A 227 -6.16 10.62 -9.41
CA PHE A 227 -4.83 10.42 -8.87
C PHE A 227 -3.73 10.78 -9.88
N LEU A 228 -3.82 10.26 -11.10
CA LEU A 228 -2.86 10.54 -12.17
C LEU A 228 -2.81 12.02 -12.52
N LYS A 229 -3.97 12.69 -12.54
CA LYS A 229 -4.04 14.13 -12.76
C LYS A 229 -3.27 14.88 -11.67
N ARG A 230 -3.47 14.55 -10.41
CA ARG A 230 -2.74 15.16 -9.28
C ARG A 230 -1.24 14.93 -9.37
N LEU A 231 -0.82 13.69 -9.67
CA LEU A 231 0.61 13.40 -9.86
C LEU A 231 1.23 14.20 -10.99
N THR A 232 0.53 14.34 -12.11
CA THR A 232 1.04 15.14 -13.25
C THR A 232 1.15 16.61 -12.88
N GLU A 233 0.17 17.16 -12.13
CA GLU A 233 0.20 18.55 -11.68
C GLU A 233 1.31 18.83 -10.64
N GLU A 234 1.68 17.82 -9.84
CA GLU A 234 2.71 17.96 -8.80
C GLU A 234 4.16 17.76 -9.32
N TYR A 235 4.35 16.99 -10.41
CA TYR A 235 5.69 16.52 -10.84
C TYR A 235 6.03 16.76 -12.32
N GLN A 236 5.23 17.54 -13.05
CA GLN A 236 5.61 18.14 -14.32
C GLN A 236 6.36 19.43 -14.08
#